data_4603c72c9811fa95456ec7ec510633df
#
_entry.id   4603c72c9811fa95456ec7ec510633df
#
_cell.length_a   1.000
_cell.length_b   1.000
_cell.length_c   1.000
_cell.angle_alpha   90.00
_cell.angle_beta   90.00
_cell.angle_gamma   90.00
#
_symmetry.space_group_name_H-M   'P 1'
#
loop_
_entity.id
_entity.type
_entity.pdbx_description
1 polymer ?
#
loop_
_entity_poly.entity_id
_entity_poly.type
_entity_poly.pdbx_seq_one_letter_code
_entity_poly.pdbx_strand_id
1 'polypeptide(L)'
;MADALISFQDVALGYDGVPVLEGLALDVRAGDFLALVGPNGCGKSTILKGMAGILEPLRGRISREIDGRPVRFGYVPQRETIEMVFPLTVFQVALMGTYGRVGPGLPVTHAERELVSGCLDDLGLGDLQRKPFPALSGGQRQRVLIARALAAEPDLLLLDEPLSGIDLRAAQVIMDLIERLHRERRLTMVMVSHHLKVLREHEMVREVVWVHEGKLLRGAAAVMLAPEMVFRMMDADGG
;
A
#
# COMPACT_ATOMS: atom_id res chain seq x y z
N MET A 1 -17.52 -18.99 1.90
CA MET A 1 -16.17 -18.54 1.51
C MET A 1 -16.15 -17.05 1.78
N ALA A 2 -15.11 -16.50 2.40
CA ALA A 2 -15.06 -15.04 2.62
C ALA A 2 -15.02 -14.36 1.24
N ASP A 3 -15.93 -13.40 1.03
CA ASP A 3 -16.00 -12.64 -0.20
C ASP A 3 -14.73 -11.81 -0.39
N ALA A 4 -14.27 -11.69 -1.64
CA ALA A 4 -13.11 -10.89 -1.96
C ALA A 4 -13.44 -9.40 -1.80
N LEU A 5 -12.58 -8.64 -1.08
CA LEU A 5 -12.66 -7.19 -1.01
C LEU A 5 -12.40 -6.54 -2.37
N ILE A 6 -11.46 -7.13 -3.12
CA ILE A 6 -11.11 -6.72 -4.48
C ILE A 6 -11.14 -7.95 -5.36
N SER A 7 -11.78 -7.83 -6.53
CA SER A 7 -11.76 -8.87 -7.56
C SER A 7 -11.55 -8.27 -8.94
N PHE A 8 -10.51 -8.72 -9.62
CA PHE A 8 -10.20 -8.39 -11.02
C PHE A 8 -10.71 -9.50 -11.91
N GLN A 9 -11.52 -9.16 -12.90
CA GLN A 9 -12.11 -10.10 -13.86
C GLN A 9 -11.76 -9.68 -15.28
N ASP A 10 -10.79 -10.36 -15.90
CA ASP A 10 -10.26 -10.10 -17.25
C ASP A 10 -9.90 -8.64 -17.49
N VAL A 11 -9.18 -8.04 -16.54
CA VAL A 11 -8.93 -6.59 -16.49
C VAL A 11 -7.73 -6.21 -17.36
N ALA A 12 -7.90 -5.16 -18.16
CA ALA A 12 -6.80 -4.42 -18.79
C ALA A 12 -6.63 -3.06 -18.09
N LEU A 13 -5.42 -2.74 -17.67
CA LEU A 13 -5.04 -1.46 -17.07
C LEU A 13 -3.99 -0.76 -17.94
N GLY A 14 -4.13 0.56 -18.07
CA GLY A 14 -3.19 1.35 -18.87
C GLY A 14 -3.49 2.85 -18.79
N TYR A 15 -2.79 3.61 -19.61
CA TYR A 15 -2.90 5.08 -19.66
C TYR A 15 -3.18 5.51 -21.10
N ASP A 16 -3.98 6.56 -21.27
CA ASP A 16 -4.31 7.15 -22.58
C ASP A 16 -4.83 6.12 -23.60
N GLY A 17 -5.57 5.12 -23.12
CA GLY A 17 -6.11 4.04 -23.96
C GLY A 17 -5.11 2.94 -24.35
N VAL A 18 -3.84 3.05 -23.91
CA VAL A 18 -2.79 2.05 -24.16
C VAL A 18 -2.65 1.12 -22.96
N PRO A 19 -2.90 -0.19 -23.11
CA PRO A 19 -2.76 -1.13 -22.01
C PRO A 19 -1.28 -1.34 -21.62
N VAL A 20 -1.03 -1.34 -20.31
CA VAL A 20 0.25 -1.74 -19.69
C VAL A 20 0.16 -3.19 -19.24
N LEU A 21 -1.03 -3.61 -18.81
CA LEU A 21 -1.33 -4.94 -18.31
C LEU A 21 -2.67 -5.40 -18.87
N GLU A 22 -2.78 -6.67 -19.26
CA GLU A 22 -4.02 -7.25 -19.82
C GLU A 22 -4.33 -8.62 -19.21
N GLY A 23 -5.62 -8.99 -19.26
CA GLY A 23 -6.09 -10.29 -18.80
C GLY A 23 -5.87 -10.55 -17.32
N LEU A 24 -5.85 -9.49 -16.51
CA LEU A 24 -5.60 -9.61 -15.09
C LEU A 24 -6.77 -10.29 -14.37
N ALA A 25 -6.45 -11.32 -13.59
CA ALA A 25 -7.35 -11.98 -12.66
C ALA A 25 -6.65 -12.04 -11.29
N LEU A 26 -7.22 -11.37 -10.29
CA LEU A 26 -6.63 -11.26 -8.96
C LEU A 26 -7.71 -10.98 -7.92
N ASP A 27 -7.74 -11.79 -6.87
CA ASP A 27 -8.60 -11.57 -5.70
C ASP A 27 -7.76 -11.24 -4.48
N VAL A 28 -8.24 -10.24 -3.71
CA VAL A 28 -7.72 -9.90 -2.37
C VAL A 28 -8.85 -10.09 -1.38
N ARG A 29 -8.64 -10.93 -0.37
CA ARG A 29 -9.64 -11.27 0.64
C ARG A 29 -9.38 -10.53 1.95
N ALA A 30 -10.41 -10.41 2.77
CA ALA A 30 -10.27 -9.83 4.10
C ALA A 30 -9.21 -10.56 4.93
N GLY A 31 -8.26 -9.79 5.52
CA GLY A 31 -7.16 -10.30 6.31
C GLY A 31 -5.96 -10.81 5.50
N ASP A 32 -5.97 -10.68 4.16
CA ASP A 32 -4.79 -11.01 3.36
C ASP A 32 -3.67 -9.98 3.56
N PHE A 33 -2.42 -10.48 3.55
CA PHE A 33 -1.25 -9.68 3.22
C PHE A 33 -0.68 -10.18 1.89
N LEU A 34 -0.77 -9.35 0.86
CA LEU A 34 -0.32 -9.69 -0.48
C LEU A 34 0.86 -8.82 -0.90
N ALA A 35 2.00 -9.41 -1.21
CA ALA A 35 3.14 -8.69 -1.77
C ALA A 35 3.12 -8.77 -3.30
N LEU A 36 3.13 -7.61 -3.98
CA LEU A 36 3.33 -7.49 -5.42
C LEU A 36 4.81 -7.22 -5.68
N VAL A 37 5.47 -8.11 -6.40
CA VAL A 37 6.90 -8.01 -6.71
C VAL A 37 7.12 -8.11 -8.23
N GLY A 38 8.30 -7.71 -8.69
CA GLY A 38 8.66 -7.75 -10.10
C GLY A 38 9.55 -6.59 -10.51
N PRO A 39 10.05 -6.55 -11.75
CA PRO A 39 10.93 -5.50 -12.26
C PRO A 39 10.33 -4.10 -12.19
N ASN A 40 11.18 -3.08 -12.30
CA ASN A 40 10.70 -1.71 -12.41
C ASN A 40 9.96 -1.50 -13.74
N GLY A 41 8.84 -0.79 -13.70
CA GLY A 41 8.05 -0.51 -14.91
C GLY A 41 7.08 -1.62 -15.33
N CYS A 42 7.07 -2.80 -14.68
CA CYS A 42 6.17 -3.92 -15.04
C CYS A 42 4.68 -3.72 -14.68
N GLY A 43 4.30 -2.56 -14.11
CA GLY A 43 2.89 -2.24 -13.85
C GLY A 43 2.40 -2.46 -12.42
N LYS A 44 3.27 -2.71 -11.42
CA LYS A 44 2.87 -2.91 -10.02
C LYS A 44 2.05 -1.75 -9.44
N SER A 45 2.54 -0.52 -9.57
CA SER A 45 1.81 0.68 -9.12
C SER A 45 0.52 0.91 -9.93
N THR A 46 0.48 0.46 -11.19
CA THR A 46 -0.73 0.50 -12.03
C THR A 46 -1.80 -0.42 -11.46
N ILE A 47 -1.44 -1.63 -10.99
CA ILE A 47 -2.35 -2.53 -10.29
C ILE A 47 -2.88 -1.89 -9.01
N LEU A 48 -2.01 -1.31 -8.16
CA LEU A 48 -2.46 -0.62 -6.94
C LEU A 48 -3.41 0.54 -7.22
N LYS A 49 -3.13 1.34 -8.26
CA LYS A 49 -4.02 2.45 -8.68
C LYS A 49 -5.36 1.91 -9.19
N GLY A 50 -5.36 0.78 -9.91
CA GLY A 50 -6.57 0.07 -10.29
C GLY A 50 -7.35 -0.42 -9.07
N MET A 51 -6.71 -1.02 -8.07
CA MET A 51 -7.37 -1.42 -6.81
C MET A 51 -8.00 -0.23 -6.10
N ALA A 52 -7.28 0.88 -6.00
CA ALA A 52 -7.73 2.10 -5.31
C ALA A 52 -8.85 2.88 -6.06
N GLY A 53 -9.18 2.50 -7.30
CA GLY A 53 -10.11 3.29 -8.13
C GLY A 53 -9.53 4.62 -8.63
N ILE A 54 -8.20 4.80 -8.53
CA ILE A 54 -7.50 5.97 -9.08
C ILE A 54 -7.37 5.83 -10.61
N LEU A 55 -7.26 4.58 -11.08
CA LEU A 55 -7.20 4.23 -12.49
C LEU A 55 -8.34 3.27 -12.82
N GLU A 56 -9.21 3.67 -13.74
CA GLU A 56 -10.28 2.82 -14.21
C GLU A 56 -9.77 1.81 -15.26
N PRO A 57 -10.34 0.60 -15.30
CA PRO A 57 -9.93 -0.40 -16.27
C PRO A 57 -10.32 0.00 -17.70
N LEU A 58 -9.41 -0.26 -18.66
CA LEU A 58 -9.68 -0.12 -20.10
C LEU A 58 -10.62 -1.22 -20.60
N ARG A 59 -10.54 -2.42 -19.97
CA ARG A 59 -11.39 -3.58 -20.24
C ARG A 59 -11.55 -4.41 -18.96
N GLY A 60 -12.62 -5.21 -18.89
CA GLY A 60 -12.92 -6.05 -17.75
C GLY A 60 -13.59 -5.29 -16.61
N ARG A 61 -13.60 -5.89 -15.43
CA ARG A 61 -14.25 -5.31 -14.25
C ARG A 61 -13.40 -5.48 -12.99
N ILE A 62 -13.33 -4.42 -12.19
CA ILE A 62 -12.76 -4.47 -10.84
C ILE A 62 -13.92 -4.26 -9.85
N SER A 63 -14.23 -5.28 -9.06
CA SER A 63 -15.15 -5.14 -7.91
C SER A 63 -14.37 -4.62 -6.70
N ARG A 64 -14.96 -3.68 -5.96
CA ARG A 64 -14.38 -3.03 -4.77
C ARG A 64 -15.49 -2.90 -3.70
N GLU A 65 -15.99 -4.05 -3.25
CA GLU A 65 -17.14 -4.12 -2.34
C GLU A 65 -16.89 -5.11 -1.21
N ILE A 66 -17.40 -4.78 -0.03
CA ILE A 66 -17.43 -5.65 1.15
C ILE A 66 -18.79 -5.48 1.84
N ASP A 67 -19.49 -6.58 2.09
CA ASP A 67 -20.80 -6.59 2.75
C ASP A 67 -21.82 -5.60 2.11
N GLY A 68 -21.81 -5.48 0.78
CA GLY A 68 -22.69 -4.60 0.02
C GLY A 68 -22.36 -3.10 0.10
N ARG A 69 -21.20 -2.73 0.61
CA ARG A 69 -20.70 -1.35 0.63
C ARG A 69 -19.33 -1.22 -0.07
N PRO A 70 -19.00 -0.03 -0.56
CA PRO A 70 -17.66 0.23 -1.11
C PRO A 70 -16.54 -0.02 -0.09
N VAL A 71 -15.43 -0.59 -0.55
CA VAL A 71 -14.19 -0.75 0.23
C VAL A 71 -13.57 0.63 0.48
N ARG A 72 -13.19 0.89 1.73
CA ARG A 72 -12.42 2.09 2.11
C ARG A 72 -10.94 1.79 1.96
N PHE A 73 -10.24 2.67 1.28
CA PHE A 73 -8.81 2.53 1.02
C PHE A 73 -7.97 3.48 1.86
N GLY A 74 -6.86 2.97 2.38
CA GLY A 74 -5.70 3.77 2.77
C GLY A 74 -4.63 3.59 1.69
N TYR A 75 -4.11 4.67 1.11
CA TYR A 75 -3.10 4.59 0.07
C TYR A 75 -1.84 5.37 0.47
N VAL A 76 -0.71 4.67 0.44
CA VAL A 76 0.63 5.25 0.66
C VAL A 76 1.38 5.18 -0.67
N PRO A 77 1.55 6.29 -1.39
CA PRO A 77 2.22 6.34 -2.68
C PRO A 77 3.74 6.21 -2.54
N GLN A 78 4.41 5.75 -3.60
CA GLN A 78 5.87 5.58 -3.66
C GLN A 78 6.62 6.91 -3.43
N ARG A 79 6.12 7.99 -3.98
CA ARG A 79 6.68 9.34 -3.78
C ARG A 79 5.54 10.29 -3.49
N GLU A 80 5.64 10.98 -2.41
CA GLU A 80 4.77 12.10 -2.13
C GLU A 80 5.60 13.37 -2.04
N THR A 81 5.36 14.24 -3.00
CA THR A 81 5.83 15.61 -2.93
C THR A 81 4.74 16.41 -2.23
N ILE A 82 4.78 16.40 -0.89
CA ILE A 82 4.05 17.44 -0.17
C ILE A 82 4.84 18.71 -0.46
N GLU A 83 4.35 19.50 -1.42
CA GLU A 83 4.97 20.77 -1.76
C GLU A 83 5.07 21.65 -0.52
N MET A 84 6.30 22.04 -0.18
CA MET A 84 6.64 22.69 1.08
C MET A 84 6.37 24.20 1.07
N VAL A 85 5.34 24.64 0.37
CA VAL A 85 4.94 26.07 0.40
C VAL A 85 4.48 26.46 1.81
N PHE A 86 3.92 25.52 2.57
CA PHE A 86 3.55 25.68 3.98
C PHE A 86 4.16 24.58 4.83
N PRO A 87 4.85 24.89 5.95
CA PRO A 87 5.43 23.91 6.82
C PRO A 87 4.34 23.21 7.68
N LEU A 88 3.68 22.20 7.09
CA LEU A 88 2.69 21.38 7.80
C LEU A 88 3.37 20.59 8.92
N THR A 89 2.70 20.48 10.06
CA THR A 89 3.12 19.61 11.15
C THR A 89 2.81 18.14 10.83
N VAL A 90 3.49 17.23 11.54
CA VAL A 90 3.22 15.79 11.49
C VAL A 90 1.74 15.48 11.66
N PHE A 91 1.11 16.10 12.67
CA PHE A 91 -0.31 15.95 12.96
C PHE A 91 -1.19 16.42 11.76
N GLN A 92 -0.88 17.58 11.18
CA GLN A 92 -1.64 18.10 10.04
C GLN A 92 -1.56 17.19 8.81
N VAL A 93 -0.38 16.63 8.52
CA VAL A 93 -0.22 15.66 7.43
C VAL A 93 -1.03 14.40 7.69
N ALA A 94 -0.96 13.83 8.90
CA ALA A 94 -1.75 12.64 9.26
C ALA A 94 -3.25 12.92 9.22
N LEU A 95 -3.68 14.12 9.63
CA LEU A 95 -5.08 14.55 9.64
C LEU A 95 -5.72 14.57 8.24
N MET A 96 -4.94 14.80 7.18
CA MET A 96 -5.45 14.74 5.80
C MET A 96 -6.11 13.39 5.47
N GLY A 97 -5.73 12.31 6.15
CA GLY A 97 -6.33 11.00 5.99
C GLY A 97 -7.81 10.93 6.36
N THR A 98 -8.29 11.84 7.20
CA THR A 98 -9.70 11.88 7.62
C THR A 98 -10.63 12.59 6.63
N TYR A 99 -10.08 13.37 5.69
CA TYR A 99 -10.89 14.26 4.83
C TYR A 99 -11.89 13.51 3.95
N GLY A 100 -11.56 12.30 3.50
CA GLY A 100 -12.49 11.46 2.74
C GLY A 100 -13.72 11.01 3.55
N ARG A 101 -13.62 10.99 4.88
CA ARG A 101 -14.69 10.61 5.81
C ARG A 101 -15.51 11.81 6.27
N VAL A 102 -14.83 12.89 6.63
CA VAL A 102 -15.47 14.10 7.16
C VAL A 102 -16.28 14.82 6.08
N GLY A 103 -15.79 14.74 4.83
CA GLY A 103 -16.38 15.45 3.71
C GLY A 103 -15.92 16.90 3.58
N PRO A 104 -16.08 17.50 2.39
CA PRO A 104 -15.58 18.84 2.11
C PRO A 104 -16.35 19.90 2.91
N GLY A 105 -15.58 20.83 3.50
CA GLY A 105 -16.13 21.99 4.22
C GLY A 105 -16.63 21.72 5.64
N LEU A 106 -16.62 20.48 6.10
CA LEU A 106 -16.99 20.15 7.48
C LEU A 106 -15.80 20.29 8.44
N PRO A 107 -16.02 20.78 9.67
CA PRO A 107 -14.95 20.91 10.66
C PRO A 107 -14.50 19.53 11.13
N VAL A 108 -13.18 19.38 11.33
CA VAL A 108 -12.59 18.21 11.98
C VAL A 108 -12.99 18.18 13.45
N THR A 109 -13.65 17.13 13.88
CA THR A 109 -14.15 16.96 15.25
C THR A 109 -13.04 16.51 16.21
N HIS A 110 -13.38 16.40 17.50
CA HIS A 110 -12.47 15.86 18.52
C HIS A 110 -12.16 14.37 18.25
N ALA A 111 -13.15 13.61 17.80
CA ALA A 111 -12.97 12.19 17.50
C ALA A 111 -11.94 11.93 16.38
N GLU A 112 -11.97 12.72 15.27
CA GLU A 112 -10.94 12.60 14.23
C GLU A 112 -9.55 12.98 14.74
N ARG A 113 -9.45 13.97 15.64
CA ARG A 113 -8.17 14.36 16.24
C ARG A 113 -7.61 13.27 17.15
N GLU A 114 -8.43 12.63 17.96
CA GLU A 114 -8.04 11.50 18.80
C GLU A 114 -7.61 10.30 17.97
N LEU A 115 -8.38 9.97 16.91
CA LEU A 115 -8.03 8.92 15.97
C LEU A 115 -6.64 9.14 15.35
N VAL A 116 -6.39 10.35 14.86
CA VAL A 116 -5.09 10.71 14.24
C VAL A 116 -3.96 10.64 15.26
N SER A 117 -4.17 11.14 16.49
CA SER A 117 -3.17 11.02 17.57
C SER A 117 -2.87 9.56 17.86
N GLY A 118 -3.89 8.70 17.99
CA GLY A 118 -3.72 7.27 18.18
C GLY A 118 -2.96 6.59 17.03
N CYS A 119 -3.25 6.95 15.76
CA CYS A 119 -2.48 6.43 14.63
C CYS A 119 -1.00 6.84 14.68
N LEU A 120 -0.71 8.07 15.12
CA LEU A 120 0.66 8.55 15.28
C LEU A 120 1.37 7.87 16.45
N ASP A 121 0.68 7.64 17.57
CA ASP A 121 1.21 6.94 18.75
C ASP A 121 1.55 5.48 18.40
N ASP A 122 0.67 4.77 17.67
CA ASP A 122 0.90 3.41 17.20
C ASP A 122 2.15 3.28 16.32
N LEU A 123 2.51 4.34 15.60
CA LEU A 123 3.68 4.39 14.73
C LEU A 123 4.92 5.04 15.41
N GLY A 124 4.85 5.27 16.73
CA GLY A 124 5.95 5.84 17.51
C GLY A 124 6.29 7.29 17.12
N LEU A 125 5.26 8.09 16.82
CA LEU A 125 5.37 9.49 16.42
C LEU A 125 4.66 10.47 17.36
N GLY A 126 4.16 9.99 18.50
CA GLY A 126 3.38 10.78 19.46
C GLY A 126 4.07 12.07 19.90
N ASP A 127 5.36 12.00 20.26
CA ASP A 127 6.16 13.16 20.66
C ASP A 127 6.50 14.11 19.50
N LEU A 128 6.28 13.69 18.26
CA LEU A 128 6.64 14.43 17.05
C LEU A 128 5.45 15.16 16.40
N GLN A 129 4.26 15.06 16.95
CA GLN A 129 3.01 15.56 16.33
C GLN A 129 3.06 17.04 15.92
N ARG A 130 3.76 17.87 16.74
CA ARG A 130 3.89 19.31 16.51
C ARG A 130 5.10 19.69 15.66
N LYS A 131 5.98 18.72 15.35
CA LYS A 131 7.18 18.96 14.57
C LYS A 131 6.82 19.24 13.12
N PRO A 132 7.51 20.14 12.40
CA PRO A 132 7.35 20.30 10.96
C PRO A 132 7.68 18.98 10.22
N PHE A 133 6.78 18.54 9.33
CA PHE A 133 6.97 17.30 8.58
C PHE A 133 8.28 17.27 7.78
N PRO A 134 8.74 18.40 7.15
CA PRO A 134 10.02 18.42 6.46
C PRO A 134 11.24 18.17 7.33
N ALA A 135 11.13 18.42 8.66
CA ALA A 135 12.25 18.23 9.59
C ALA A 135 12.42 16.78 10.07
N LEU A 136 11.60 15.85 9.54
CA LEU A 136 11.68 14.43 9.85
C LEU A 136 12.71 13.70 8.99
N SER A 137 13.28 12.58 9.52
CA SER A 137 14.03 11.62 8.73
C SER A 137 13.13 10.90 7.70
N GLY A 138 13.72 10.26 6.67
CA GLY A 138 12.95 9.51 5.66
C GLY A 138 12.03 8.46 6.28
N GLY A 139 12.54 7.64 7.20
CA GLY A 139 11.73 6.62 7.88
C GLY A 139 10.64 7.21 8.78
N GLN A 140 10.87 8.38 9.41
CA GLN A 140 9.85 9.09 10.16
C GLN A 140 8.76 9.64 9.24
N ARG A 141 9.13 10.24 8.10
CA ARG A 141 8.15 10.71 7.10
C ARG A 141 7.29 9.56 6.60
N GLN A 142 7.91 8.43 6.27
CA GLN A 142 7.18 7.25 5.81
C GLN A 142 6.15 6.77 6.84
N ARG A 143 6.52 6.74 8.13
CA ARG A 143 5.57 6.40 9.19
C ARG A 143 4.41 7.40 9.31
N VAL A 144 4.64 8.70 9.09
CA VAL A 144 3.56 9.70 9.03
C VAL A 144 2.61 9.45 7.87
N LEU A 145 3.12 9.05 6.69
CA LEU A 145 2.29 8.72 5.53
C LEU A 145 1.44 7.46 5.77
N ILE A 146 2.00 6.48 6.48
CA ILE A 146 1.23 5.31 6.93
C ILE A 146 0.16 5.73 7.95
N ALA A 147 0.49 6.60 8.94
CA ALA A 147 -0.50 7.14 9.90
C ALA A 147 -1.65 7.85 9.17
N ARG A 148 -1.35 8.65 8.17
CA ARG A 148 -2.34 9.31 7.33
C ARG A 148 -3.25 8.30 6.64
N ALA A 149 -2.70 7.24 6.05
CA ALA A 149 -3.49 6.21 5.40
C ALA A 149 -4.37 5.44 6.40
N LEU A 150 -3.88 5.18 7.61
CA LEU A 150 -4.64 4.54 8.69
C LEU A 150 -5.77 5.43 9.24
N ALA A 151 -5.59 6.76 9.26
CA ALA A 151 -6.60 7.71 9.70
C ALA A 151 -7.87 7.72 8.81
N ALA A 152 -7.80 7.15 7.61
CA ALA A 152 -8.96 6.88 6.77
C ALA A 152 -9.82 5.71 7.30
N GLU A 153 -9.37 4.97 8.33
CA GLU A 153 -9.95 3.70 8.82
C GLU A 153 -10.21 2.73 7.66
N PRO A 154 -9.16 2.33 6.94
CA PRO A 154 -9.30 1.56 5.72
C PRO A 154 -9.69 0.11 6.00
N ASP A 155 -10.46 -0.48 5.07
CA ASP A 155 -10.67 -1.93 4.98
C ASP A 155 -9.47 -2.59 4.28
N LEU A 156 -8.80 -1.84 3.37
CA LEU A 156 -7.62 -2.26 2.62
C LEU A 156 -6.55 -1.16 2.60
N LEU A 157 -5.36 -1.47 3.11
CA LEU A 157 -4.19 -0.59 3.05
C LEU A 157 -3.32 -0.96 1.84
N LEU A 158 -3.13 0.00 0.95
CA LEU A 158 -2.30 -0.12 -0.24
C LEU A 158 -0.98 0.63 -0.02
N LEU A 159 0.13 -0.08 -0.13
CA LEU A 159 1.48 0.43 0.13
C LEU A 159 2.31 0.33 -1.15
N ASP A 160 2.59 1.47 -1.78
CA ASP A 160 3.39 1.52 -3.01
C ASP A 160 4.85 1.85 -2.68
N GLU A 161 5.72 0.84 -2.66
CA GLU A 161 7.15 0.95 -2.37
C GLU A 161 7.45 1.67 -1.03
N PRO A 162 6.83 1.29 0.10
CA PRO A 162 6.93 2.04 1.36
C PRO A 162 8.34 2.02 1.98
N LEU A 163 9.24 1.20 1.46
CA LEU A 163 10.62 1.06 1.93
C LEU A 163 11.63 1.78 1.02
N SER A 164 11.16 2.43 -0.05
CA SER A 164 12.04 3.07 -1.03
C SER A 164 12.72 4.32 -0.44
N GLY A 165 14.04 4.44 -0.66
CA GLY A 165 14.81 5.63 -0.25
C GLY A 165 15.06 5.76 1.24
N ILE A 166 14.88 4.69 2.02
CA ILE A 166 15.22 4.63 3.45
C ILE A 166 16.31 3.58 3.69
N ASP A 167 17.05 3.75 4.78
CA ASP A 167 18.10 2.78 5.15
C ASP A 167 17.50 1.46 5.65
N LEU A 168 18.33 0.40 5.65
CA LEU A 168 17.87 -0.95 5.99
C LEU A 168 17.29 -1.07 7.41
N ARG A 169 17.84 -0.33 8.38
CA ARG A 169 17.32 -0.37 9.76
C ARG A 169 15.92 0.27 9.84
N ALA A 170 15.75 1.42 9.18
CA ALA A 170 14.44 2.08 9.11
C ALA A 170 13.43 1.23 8.33
N ALA A 171 13.87 0.52 7.28
CA ALA A 171 13.03 -0.41 6.53
C ALA A 171 12.53 -1.57 7.41
N GLN A 172 13.39 -2.17 8.21
CA GLN A 172 13.01 -3.21 9.18
C GLN A 172 11.99 -2.68 10.20
N VAL A 173 12.25 -1.52 10.80
CA VAL A 173 11.30 -0.91 11.75
C VAL A 173 9.92 -0.68 11.12
N ILE A 174 9.88 -0.24 9.86
CA ILE A 174 8.60 -0.04 9.13
C ILE A 174 7.91 -1.38 8.88
N MET A 175 8.64 -2.41 8.49
CA MET A 175 8.06 -3.74 8.28
C MET A 175 7.52 -4.35 9.57
N ASP A 176 8.26 -4.24 10.68
CA ASP A 176 7.78 -4.69 12.00
C ASP A 176 6.48 -3.98 12.40
N LEU A 177 6.38 -2.67 12.14
CA LEU A 177 5.17 -1.89 12.37
C LEU A 177 4.00 -2.35 11.48
N ILE A 178 4.25 -2.59 10.19
CA ILE A 178 3.25 -3.11 9.24
C ILE A 178 2.77 -4.49 9.68
N GLU A 179 3.68 -5.39 10.08
CA GLU A 179 3.35 -6.73 10.57
C GLU A 179 2.50 -6.67 11.84
N ARG A 180 2.87 -5.80 12.79
CA ARG A 180 2.08 -5.58 13.99
C ARG A 180 0.67 -5.08 13.67
N LEU A 181 0.53 -4.09 12.81
CA LEU A 181 -0.77 -3.55 12.39
C LEU A 181 -1.62 -4.60 11.67
N HIS A 182 -1.02 -5.38 10.78
CA HIS A 182 -1.70 -6.49 10.10
C HIS A 182 -2.25 -7.50 11.10
N ARG A 183 -1.42 -7.95 12.06
CA ARG A 183 -1.79 -8.96 13.05
C ARG A 183 -2.82 -8.45 14.05
N GLU A 184 -2.58 -7.27 14.66
CA GLU A 184 -3.42 -6.76 15.76
C GLU A 184 -4.77 -6.22 15.26
N ARG A 185 -4.79 -5.55 14.10
CA ARG A 185 -6.00 -4.96 13.53
C ARG A 185 -6.68 -5.85 12.48
N ARG A 186 -6.09 -7.00 12.12
CA ARG A 186 -6.53 -7.86 11.01
C ARG A 186 -6.73 -7.07 9.72
N LEU A 187 -5.90 -6.04 9.52
CA LEU A 187 -6.01 -5.14 8.40
C LEU A 187 -5.54 -5.82 7.11
N THR A 188 -6.38 -5.84 6.09
CA THR A 188 -5.99 -6.33 4.77
C THR A 188 -4.97 -5.39 4.14
N MET A 189 -3.91 -5.94 3.56
CA MET A 189 -2.84 -5.13 2.99
C MET A 189 -2.37 -5.66 1.65
N VAL A 190 -2.09 -4.75 0.73
CA VAL A 190 -1.35 -5.05 -0.51
C VAL A 190 -0.15 -4.13 -0.56
N MET A 191 1.03 -4.72 -0.71
CA MET A 191 2.30 -3.99 -0.71
C MET A 191 3.09 -4.27 -1.98
N VAL A 192 3.44 -3.22 -2.69
CA VAL A 192 4.47 -3.28 -3.74
C VAL A 192 5.83 -3.12 -3.10
N SER A 193 6.78 -4.00 -3.41
CA SER A 193 8.15 -3.86 -2.96
C SER A 193 9.14 -4.56 -3.90
N HIS A 194 10.32 -3.98 -4.05
CA HIS A 194 11.48 -4.61 -4.65
C HIS A 194 12.50 -5.12 -3.61
N HIS A 195 12.23 -4.92 -2.31
CA HIS A 195 13.07 -5.37 -1.19
C HIS A 195 12.77 -6.84 -0.81
N LEU A 196 13.01 -7.78 -1.76
CA LEU A 196 12.64 -9.20 -1.63
C LEU A 196 13.23 -9.85 -0.37
N LYS A 197 14.46 -9.46 0.03
CA LYS A 197 15.10 -9.96 1.24
C LYS A 197 14.30 -9.60 2.49
N VAL A 198 13.86 -8.34 2.60
CA VAL A 198 13.06 -7.87 3.74
C VAL A 198 11.72 -8.61 3.76
N LEU A 199 11.02 -8.74 2.61
CA LEU A 199 9.76 -9.48 2.53
C LEU A 199 9.89 -10.92 3.03
N ARG A 200 11.01 -11.60 2.70
CA ARG A 200 11.24 -13.00 3.08
C ARG A 200 11.47 -13.20 4.58
N GLU A 201 11.90 -12.17 5.30
CA GLU A 201 12.18 -12.22 6.74
C GLU A 201 10.90 -12.07 7.59
N HIS A 202 9.73 -11.76 7.00
CA HIS A 202 8.47 -11.53 7.71
C HIS A 202 7.43 -12.62 7.44
N GLU A 203 6.94 -13.28 8.50
CA GLU A 203 6.00 -14.40 8.42
C GLU A 203 4.61 -14.02 7.89
N MET A 204 4.23 -12.73 7.99
CA MET A 204 2.96 -12.25 7.42
C MET A 204 2.93 -12.38 5.89
N VAL A 205 4.09 -12.36 5.22
CA VAL A 205 4.21 -12.49 3.77
C VAL A 205 4.09 -13.97 3.40
N ARG A 206 2.86 -14.47 3.29
CA ARG A 206 2.57 -15.87 2.95
C ARG A 206 2.45 -16.10 1.46
N GLU A 207 1.92 -15.11 0.74
CA GLU A 207 1.70 -15.16 -0.69
C GLU A 207 2.32 -13.94 -1.38
N VAL A 208 2.83 -14.18 -2.57
CA VAL A 208 3.43 -13.18 -3.43
C VAL A 208 2.81 -13.29 -4.81
N VAL A 209 2.56 -12.15 -5.42
CA VAL A 209 2.21 -12.04 -6.83
C VAL A 209 3.38 -11.41 -7.56
N TRP A 210 3.99 -12.19 -8.43
CA TRP A 210 5.02 -11.70 -9.33
C TRP A 210 4.37 -11.11 -10.57
N VAL A 211 4.69 -9.85 -10.85
CA VAL A 211 4.24 -9.14 -12.05
C VAL A 211 5.36 -9.19 -13.08
N HIS A 212 5.14 -9.89 -14.17
CA HIS A 212 6.15 -10.15 -15.21
C HIS A 212 5.49 -10.23 -16.59
N GLU A 213 6.01 -9.53 -17.57
CA GLU A 213 5.51 -9.49 -18.95
C GLU A 213 3.97 -9.35 -19.06
N GLY A 214 3.42 -8.46 -18.27
CA GLY A 214 1.96 -8.22 -18.27
C GLY A 214 1.12 -9.30 -17.59
N LYS A 215 1.74 -10.34 -17.01
CA LYS A 215 1.08 -11.47 -16.34
C LYS A 215 1.29 -11.44 -14.83
N LEU A 216 0.35 -12.06 -14.11
CA LEU A 216 0.43 -12.26 -12.67
C LEU A 216 0.70 -13.74 -12.37
N LEU A 217 1.79 -14.00 -11.65
CA LEU A 217 2.12 -15.32 -11.13
C LEU A 217 1.98 -15.30 -9.61
N ARG A 218 0.91 -15.90 -9.09
CA ARG A 218 0.64 -15.99 -7.65
C ARG A 218 1.19 -17.29 -7.09
N GLY A 219 1.86 -17.22 -5.94
CA GLY A 219 2.39 -18.41 -5.26
C GLY A 219 2.83 -18.13 -3.84
N ALA A 220 3.17 -19.22 -3.12
CA ALA A 220 3.67 -19.14 -1.76
C ALA A 220 4.99 -18.33 -1.71
N ALA A 221 5.13 -17.43 -0.75
CA ALA A 221 6.31 -16.57 -0.60
C ALA A 221 7.61 -17.37 -0.48
N ALA A 222 7.58 -18.50 0.25
CA ALA A 222 8.75 -19.38 0.37
C ALA A 222 9.29 -19.90 -0.97
N VAL A 223 8.41 -20.07 -1.97
CA VAL A 223 8.80 -20.51 -3.33
C VAL A 223 9.13 -19.31 -4.21
N MET A 224 8.24 -18.31 -4.24
CA MET A 224 8.34 -17.17 -5.15
C MET A 224 9.51 -16.23 -4.82
N LEU A 225 9.92 -16.17 -3.55
CA LEU A 225 11.06 -15.37 -3.08
C LEU A 225 12.34 -16.18 -2.91
N ALA A 226 12.36 -17.47 -3.28
CA ALA A 226 13.57 -18.27 -3.28
C ALA A 226 14.60 -17.69 -4.27
N PRO A 227 15.93 -17.68 -3.94
CA PRO A 227 16.95 -17.07 -4.81
C PRO A 227 16.92 -17.58 -6.25
N GLU A 228 16.69 -18.90 -6.43
CA GLU A 228 16.65 -19.54 -7.76
C GLU A 228 15.42 -19.06 -8.57
N MET A 229 14.28 -18.86 -7.93
CA MET A 229 13.08 -18.34 -8.58
C MET A 229 13.26 -16.87 -8.95
N VAL A 230 13.76 -16.07 -8.02
CA VAL A 230 14.06 -14.64 -8.23
C VAL A 230 15.01 -14.47 -9.41
N PHE A 231 16.10 -15.27 -9.46
CA PHE A 231 17.05 -15.25 -10.56
C PHE A 231 16.37 -15.56 -11.91
N ARG A 232 15.56 -16.62 -11.97
CA ARG A 232 14.81 -16.98 -13.21
C ARG A 232 13.88 -15.87 -13.68
N MET A 233 13.18 -15.22 -12.74
CA MET A 233 12.20 -14.18 -13.07
C MET A 233 12.87 -12.85 -13.47
N MET A 234 14.09 -12.60 -13.02
CA MET A 234 14.86 -11.40 -13.39
C MET A 234 15.68 -11.60 -14.68
N ASP A 235 16.23 -12.79 -14.91
CA ASP A 235 17.03 -13.08 -16.13
C ASP A 235 16.14 -13.20 -17.38
N ALA A 236 14.88 -13.56 -17.26
CA ALA A 236 13.95 -13.59 -18.38
C ALA A 236 13.72 -12.20 -19.00
N ASP A 237 14.01 -11.11 -18.29
CA ASP A 237 13.89 -9.72 -18.76
C ASP A 237 15.15 -9.21 -19.50
N GLY A 238 16.23 -9.98 -19.57
CA GLY A 238 17.53 -9.58 -20.13
C GLY A 238 17.84 -10.09 -21.54
N GLY A 239 16.85 -10.66 -22.24
CA GLY A 239 16.99 -11.22 -23.60
C GLY A 239 16.39 -10.36 -24.69
#